data_4bec13d6ff52464fb8406328e813face
#
_entry.id   4bec13d6ff52464fb8406328e813face
#
_cell.length_a   1.000
_cell.length_b   1.000
_cell.length_c   1.000
_cell.angle_alpha   90.00
_cell.angle_beta   90.00
_cell.angle_gamma   90.00
#
_symmetry.space_group_name_H-M   'P 1'
#
loop_
_entity.id
_entity.type
_entity.pdbx_description
1 polymer ?
#
loop_
_entity_poly.entity_id
_entity_poly.type
_entity_poly.pdbx_seq_one_letter_code
_entity_poly.pdbx_strand_id
1 'polypeptide(L)'
;MKRFWIVMVIAGTAILAMSAFHYFSRPSSGDPAPAFSLRSMSGAEIALDDFRGRPVLLHYWATWCGVCRQEFPSLIAFAREMAPEGLVLLAISEDGAGGEGAIDEFFRFESPPFPVLLDPEGAAADAYMSWGVPETILVDPDGLIIWRRAGPVDWNG
;
A
#
# COMPACT_ATOMS: atom_id res chain seq x y z
N MET A 1 37.65 4.05 -28.96
CA MET A 1 36.35 4.80 -29.01
C MET A 1 35.17 3.89 -29.34
N LYS A 2 35.21 3.03 -30.39
CA LYS A 2 34.07 2.15 -30.77
C LYS A 2 33.63 1.18 -29.65
N ARG A 3 34.56 0.58 -28.89
CA ARG A 3 34.27 -0.34 -27.80
C ARG A 3 33.55 0.34 -26.62
N PHE A 4 33.88 1.59 -26.32
CA PHE A 4 33.22 2.36 -25.28
C PHE A 4 31.75 2.66 -25.63
N TRP A 5 31.47 3.02 -26.86
CA TRP A 5 30.13 3.25 -27.38
C TRP A 5 29.25 1.99 -27.32
N ILE A 6 29.80 0.84 -27.68
CA ILE A 6 29.09 -0.44 -27.62
C ILE A 6 28.68 -0.78 -26.17
N VAL A 7 29.58 -0.60 -25.20
CA VAL A 7 29.28 -0.84 -23.78
C VAL A 7 28.19 0.10 -23.27
N MET A 8 28.24 1.37 -23.65
CA MET A 8 27.20 2.36 -23.26
C MET A 8 25.82 2.03 -23.86
N VAL A 9 25.77 1.58 -25.10
CA VAL A 9 24.52 1.18 -25.75
C VAL A 9 23.94 -0.08 -25.08
N ILE A 10 24.76 -1.08 -24.80
CA ILE A 10 24.32 -2.31 -24.12
C ILE A 10 23.83 -1.99 -22.69
N ALA A 11 24.56 -1.15 -21.95
CA ALA A 11 24.12 -0.73 -20.61
C ALA A 11 22.81 0.05 -20.67
N GLY A 12 22.65 0.96 -21.63
CA GLY A 12 21.42 1.71 -21.82
C GLY A 12 20.21 0.84 -22.17
N THR A 13 20.40 -0.14 -23.07
CA THR A 13 19.33 -1.08 -23.43
C THR A 13 18.99 -2.04 -22.28
N ALA A 14 19.97 -2.47 -21.50
CA ALA A 14 19.73 -3.30 -20.31
C ALA A 14 18.95 -2.54 -19.22
N ILE A 15 19.28 -1.28 -18.98
CA ILE A 15 18.53 -0.42 -18.03
C ILE A 15 17.10 -0.20 -18.52
N LEU A 16 16.89 0.09 -19.80
CA LEU A 16 15.56 0.26 -20.37
C LEU A 16 14.74 -1.03 -20.30
N ALA A 17 15.34 -2.18 -20.60
CA ALA A 17 14.69 -3.48 -20.52
C ALA A 17 14.31 -3.84 -19.07
N MET A 18 15.19 -3.54 -18.11
CA MET A 18 14.94 -3.77 -16.68
C MET A 18 13.83 -2.86 -16.15
N SER A 19 13.83 -1.59 -16.55
CA SER A 19 12.76 -0.64 -16.20
C SER A 19 11.40 -1.05 -16.79
N ALA A 20 11.39 -1.49 -18.06
CA ALA A 20 10.19 -2.02 -18.69
C ALA A 20 9.70 -3.31 -18.02
N PHE A 21 10.60 -4.23 -17.68
CA PHE A 21 10.26 -5.46 -16.96
C PHE A 21 9.63 -5.16 -15.61
N HIS A 22 10.19 -4.24 -14.82
CA HIS A 22 9.60 -3.80 -13.55
C HIS A 22 8.22 -3.16 -13.74
N TYR A 23 8.05 -2.33 -14.77
CA TYR A 23 6.77 -1.71 -15.08
C TYR A 23 5.69 -2.73 -15.43
N PHE A 24 6.03 -3.76 -16.22
CA PHE A 24 5.11 -4.84 -16.60
C PHE A 24 4.88 -5.90 -15.52
N SER A 25 5.72 -5.95 -14.47
CA SER A 25 5.61 -6.93 -13.38
C SER A 25 4.83 -6.42 -12.17
N ARG A 26 4.40 -5.14 -12.18
CA ARG A 26 3.62 -4.56 -11.08
C ARG A 26 2.26 -5.24 -10.97
N PRO A 27 1.91 -5.83 -9.80
CA PRO A 27 0.61 -6.45 -9.62
C PRO A 27 -0.52 -5.47 -9.93
N SER A 28 -1.45 -5.87 -10.77
CA SER A 28 -2.53 -5.06 -11.33
C SER A 28 -3.87 -5.78 -11.27
N SER A 29 -4.93 -5.16 -11.76
CA SER A 29 -6.26 -5.78 -11.78
C SER A 29 -6.24 -7.14 -12.50
N GLY A 30 -6.75 -8.16 -11.82
CA GLY A 30 -6.76 -9.56 -12.25
C GLY A 30 -5.61 -10.40 -11.71
N ASP A 31 -4.55 -9.78 -11.15
CA ASP A 31 -3.43 -10.53 -10.56
C ASP A 31 -3.74 -10.93 -9.11
N PRO A 32 -3.18 -12.06 -8.63
CA PRO A 32 -3.21 -12.39 -7.21
C PRO A 32 -2.54 -11.29 -6.37
N ALA A 33 -3.20 -10.89 -5.29
CA ALA A 33 -2.63 -9.97 -4.33
C ALA A 33 -1.45 -10.64 -3.61
N PRO A 34 -0.24 -10.03 -3.61
CA PRO A 34 0.90 -10.54 -2.87
C PRO A 34 0.58 -10.72 -1.39
N ALA A 35 0.90 -11.89 -0.84
CA ALA A 35 0.71 -12.19 0.56
C ALA A 35 1.69 -11.38 1.41
N PHE A 36 1.23 -10.92 2.57
CA PHE A 36 2.06 -10.33 3.61
C PHE A 36 1.55 -10.73 5.00
N SER A 37 2.41 -10.61 5.99
CA SER A 37 2.06 -10.62 7.41
C SER A 37 2.80 -9.47 8.09
N LEU A 38 2.07 -8.58 8.74
CA LEU A 38 2.60 -7.37 9.36
C LEU A 38 2.09 -7.21 10.77
N ARG A 39 2.92 -6.65 11.64
CA ARG A 39 2.52 -6.28 13.00
C ARG A 39 1.65 -5.02 12.96
N SER A 40 0.55 -5.03 13.69
CA SER A 40 -0.31 -3.84 13.88
C SER A 40 0.17 -2.98 15.05
N MET A 41 -0.31 -1.73 15.11
CA MET A 41 -0.13 -0.83 16.28
C MET A 41 -0.64 -1.44 17.58
N SER A 42 -1.63 -2.34 17.54
CA SER A 42 -2.10 -3.07 18.73
C SER A 42 -1.19 -4.22 19.16
N GLY A 43 -0.13 -4.52 18.39
CA GLY A 43 0.81 -5.62 18.61
C GLY A 43 0.39 -6.96 18.02
N ALA A 44 -0.80 -7.05 17.43
CA ALA A 44 -1.25 -8.27 16.74
C ALA A 44 -0.54 -8.45 15.38
N GLU A 45 -0.19 -9.69 15.05
CA GLU A 45 0.23 -10.08 13.72
C GLU A 45 -1.01 -10.22 12.83
N ILE A 46 -1.03 -9.59 11.66
CA ILE A 46 -2.15 -9.59 10.72
C ILE A 46 -1.65 -9.95 9.34
N ALA A 47 -2.19 -11.02 8.78
CA ALA A 47 -1.91 -11.45 7.42
C ALA A 47 -3.07 -11.09 6.48
N LEU A 48 -2.75 -10.82 5.21
CA LEU A 48 -3.80 -10.59 4.20
C LEU A 48 -4.74 -11.79 4.08
N ASP A 49 -4.20 -13.00 4.19
CA ASP A 49 -4.97 -14.25 4.09
C ASP A 49 -5.98 -14.47 5.22
N ASP A 50 -5.87 -13.75 6.35
CA ASP A 50 -6.86 -13.78 7.43
C ASP A 50 -8.24 -13.26 7.01
N PHE A 51 -8.28 -12.54 5.88
CA PHE A 51 -9.49 -11.89 5.37
C PHE A 51 -10.07 -12.55 4.11
N ARG A 52 -9.62 -13.77 3.76
CA ARG A 52 -10.22 -14.51 2.64
C ARG A 52 -11.74 -14.61 2.77
N GLY A 53 -12.45 -14.43 1.65
CA GLY A 53 -13.91 -14.38 1.62
C GLY A 53 -14.49 -12.99 1.89
N ARG A 54 -13.66 -11.96 2.10
CA ARG A 54 -14.07 -10.58 2.30
C ARG A 54 -13.29 -9.64 1.38
N PRO A 55 -13.89 -8.56 0.87
CA PRO A 55 -13.14 -7.54 0.16
C PRO A 55 -12.22 -6.79 1.13
N VAL A 56 -10.98 -6.54 0.70
CA VAL A 56 -9.95 -5.85 1.51
C VAL A 56 -9.45 -4.61 0.76
N LEU A 57 -9.51 -3.47 1.42
CA LEU A 57 -8.92 -2.23 0.94
C LEU A 57 -7.58 -2.02 1.66
N LEU A 58 -6.48 -2.13 0.91
CA LEU A 58 -5.14 -1.81 1.38
C LEU A 58 -4.89 -0.33 1.09
N HIS A 59 -4.50 0.42 2.11
CA HIS A 59 -4.19 1.85 1.99
C HIS A 59 -2.78 2.11 2.51
N TYR A 60 -1.83 2.34 1.60
CA TYR A 60 -0.45 2.69 1.92
C TYR A 60 -0.36 4.18 2.23
N TRP A 61 0.26 4.53 3.35
CA TRP A 61 0.35 5.90 3.84
C TRP A 61 1.56 6.11 4.75
N ALA A 62 1.82 7.35 5.16
CA ALA A 62 2.82 7.67 6.18
C ALA A 62 2.47 8.96 6.92
N THR A 63 2.98 9.13 8.14
CA THR A 63 2.73 10.32 8.95
C THR A 63 3.33 11.60 8.36
N TRP A 64 4.42 11.50 7.63
CA TRP A 64 5.07 12.60 6.92
C TRP A 64 4.40 12.97 5.58
N CYS A 65 3.44 12.18 5.11
CA CYS A 65 2.71 12.42 3.87
C CYS A 65 1.59 13.46 4.09
N GLY A 66 1.78 14.68 3.63
CA GLY A 66 0.81 15.77 3.80
C GLY A 66 -0.54 15.52 3.12
N VAL A 67 -0.55 14.86 1.97
CA VAL A 67 -1.76 14.47 1.23
C VAL A 67 -2.52 13.38 1.98
N CYS A 68 -1.81 12.39 2.54
CA CYS A 68 -2.43 11.34 3.36
C CYS A 68 -3.16 11.95 4.57
N ARG A 69 -2.55 12.95 5.24
CA ARG A 69 -3.18 13.65 6.36
C ARG A 69 -4.52 14.30 5.98
N GLN A 70 -4.61 14.84 4.77
CA GLN A 70 -5.82 15.52 4.30
C GLN A 70 -6.95 14.54 4.00
N GLU A 71 -6.65 13.33 3.52
CA GLU A 71 -7.67 12.36 3.15
C GLU A 71 -8.14 11.47 4.30
N PHE A 72 -7.36 11.33 5.39
CA PHE A 72 -7.70 10.43 6.50
C PHE A 72 -9.06 10.66 7.13
N PRO A 73 -9.55 11.91 7.38
CA PRO A 73 -10.89 12.10 7.92
C PRO A 73 -12.00 11.50 7.08
N SER A 74 -11.93 11.67 5.75
CA SER A 74 -12.91 11.08 4.82
C SER A 74 -12.71 9.56 4.67
N LEU A 75 -11.46 9.06 4.69
CA LEU A 75 -11.17 7.63 4.70
C LEU A 75 -11.73 6.93 5.93
N ILE A 76 -11.62 7.53 7.12
CA ILE A 76 -12.20 7.03 8.36
C ILE A 76 -13.73 6.97 8.27
N ALA A 77 -14.37 8.02 7.74
CA ALA A 77 -15.81 8.06 7.54
C ALA A 77 -16.26 6.96 6.58
N PHE A 78 -15.60 6.83 5.43
CA PHE A 78 -15.83 5.78 4.44
C PHE A 78 -15.68 4.38 5.05
N ALA A 79 -14.63 4.13 5.83
CA ALA A 79 -14.42 2.84 6.47
C ALA A 79 -15.54 2.46 7.44
N ARG A 80 -16.06 3.44 8.22
CA ARG A 80 -17.22 3.23 9.10
C ARG A 80 -18.48 2.89 8.33
N GLU A 81 -18.71 3.55 7.20
CA GLU A 81 -19.86 3.30 6.33
C GLU A 81 -19.78 1.92 5.68
N MET A 82 -18.61 1.51 5.20
CA MET A 82 -18.44 0.27 4.46
C MET A 82 -18.21 -0.98 5.33
N ALA A 83 -17.89 -0.82 6.60
CA ALA A 83 -17.66 -1.95 7.50
C ALA A 83 -18.90 -2.88 7.65
N PRO A 84 -20.16 -2.37 7.74
CA PRO A 84 -21.35 -3.23 7.74
C PRO A 84 -21.53 -4.01 6.43
N GLU A 85 -21.04 -3.50 5.31
CA GLU A 85 -21.07 -4.15 4.00
C GLU A 85 -19.98 -5.24 3.87
N GLY A 86 -19.16 -5.43 4.90
CA GLY A 86 -18.14 -6.47 4.96
C GLY A 86 -16.76 -6.04 4.46
N LEU A 87 -16.57 -4.79 4.03
CA LEU A 87 -15.24 -4.30 3.63
C LEU A 87 -14.30 -4.26 4.83
N VAL A 88 -13.09 -4.80 4.63
CA VAL A 88 -11.96 -4.65 5.55
C VAL A 88 -11.06 -3.55 5.02
N LEU A 89 -10.70 -2.57 5.84
CA LEU A 89 -9.66 -1.61 5.52
C LEU A 89 -8.42 -1.93 6.36
N LEU A 90 -7.25 -2.02 5.70
CA LEU A 90 -5.95 -2.16 6.33
C LEU A 90 -5.09 -0.95 5.93
N ALA A 91 -4.78 -0.08 6.90
CA ALA A 91 -3.89 1.05 6.67
C ALA A 91 -2.44 0.61 6.93
N ILE A 92 -1.62 0.56 5.88
CA ILE A 92 -0.23 0.09 5.94
C ILE A 92 0.67 1.31 5.97
N SER A 93 1.35 1.51 7.12
CA SER A 93 2.26 2.63 7.30
C SER A 93 3.65 2.32 6.75
N GLU A 94 4.15 3.22 5.90
CA GLU A 94 5.53 3.26 5.41
C GLU A 94 6.43 4.14 6.31
N ASP A 95 6.00 4.45 7.53
CA ASP A 95 6.88 5.05 8.52
C ASP A 95 7.98 4.05 8.90
N GLY A 96 9.24 4.48 8.81
CA GLY A 96 10.39 3.63 9.10
C GLY A 96 10.43 3.15 10.56
N ALA A 97 11.45 2.36 10.88
CA ALA A 97 11.66 1.82 12.22
C ALA A 97 11.58 2.91 13.30
N GLY A 98 10.77 2.69 14.32
CA GLY A 98 10.51 3.67 15.40
C GLY A 98 9.43 4.72 15.07
N GLY A 99 8.69 4.54 13.97
CA GLY A 99 7.61 5.44 13.57
C GLY A 99 6.33 5.35 14.41
N GLU A 100 6.22 4.34 15.31
CA GLU A 100 5.01 4.10 16.12
C GLU A 100 4.58 5.33 16.91
N GLY A 101 5.52 6.07 17.50
CA GLY A 101 5.21 7.29 18.26
C GLY A 101 4.62 8.40 17.38
N ALA A 102 5.04 8.51 16.12
CA ALA A 102 4.48 9.46 15.17
C ALA A 102 3.06 9.05 14.72
N ILE A 103 2.82 7.74 14.59
CA ILE A 103 1.50 7.18 14.28
C ILE A 103 0.54 7.40 15.44
N ASP A 104 0.97 7.17 16.70
CA ASP A 104 0.18 7.45 17.89
C ASP A 104 -0.19 8.95 17.98
N GLU A 105 0.76 9.83 17.72
CA GLU A 105 0.50 11.28 17.68
C GLU A 105 -0.45 11.67 16.54
N PHE A 106 -0.36 11.00 15.39
CA PHE A 106 -1.26 11.22 14.27
C PHE A 106 -2.71 10.91 14.62
N PHE A 107 -2.95 9.80 15.32
CA PHE A 107 -4.29 9.33 15.72
C PHE A 107 -4.71 9.73 17.14
N ARG A 108 -3.96 10.59 17.82
CA ARG A 108 -4.21 10.92 19.22
C ARG A 108 -5.61 11.47 19.51
N PHE A 109 -6.25 12.12 18.54
CA PHE A 109 -7.59 12.70 18.68
C PHE A 109 -8.70 11.79 18.18
N GLU A 110 -8.40 10.86 17.30
CA GLU A 110 -9.40 9.96 16.73
C GLU A 110 -8.75 8.63 16.34
N SER A 111 -9.06 7.58 17.07
CA SER A 111 -8.64 6.21 16.72
C SER A 111 -9.34 5.74 15.46
N PRO A 112 -8.61 5.22 14.48
CA PRO A 112 -9.22 4.69 13.25
C PRO A 112 -10.04 3.42 13.56
N PRO A 113 -11.15 3.18 12.83
CA PRO A 113 -11.98 1.98 13.02
C PRO A 113 -11.40 0.73 12.33
N PHE A 114 -10.14 0.77 11.94
CA PHE A 114 -9.44 -0.28 11.20
C PHE A 114 -8.02 -0.48 11.72
N PRO A 115 -7.40 -1.65 11.47
CA PRO A 115 -6.01 -1.90 11.84
C PRO A 115 -5.05 -0.97 11.11
N VAL A 116 -4.08 -0.43 11.85
CA VAL A 116 -2.90 0.24 11.31
C VAL A 116 -1.74 -0.73 11.40
N LEU A 117 -1.20 -1.11 10.24
CA LEU A 117 -0.12 -2.08 10.09
C LEU A 117 1.21 -1.35 9.88
N LEU A 118 2.28 -1.93 10.37
CA LEU A 118 3.62 -1.37 10.32
C LEU A 118 4.43 -2.10 9.24
N ASP A 119 4.91 -1.38 8.25
CA ASP A 119 5.82 -1.90 7.21
C ASP A 119 7.16 -1.12 7.21
N PRO A 120 7.92 -1.16 8.34
CA PRO A 120 9.08 -0.30 8.55
C PRO A 120 10.22 -0.58 7.59
N GLU A 121 10.27 -1.76 6.99
CA GLU A 121 11.27 -2.18 6.01
C GLU A 121 10.76 -2.05 4.56
N GLY A 122 9.48 -1.71 4.37
CA GLY A 122 8.86 -1.59 3.06
C GLY A 122 8.62 -2.93 2.36
N ALA A 123 8.63 -4.05 3.09
CA ALA A 123 8.52 -5.38 2.48
C ALA A 123 7.19 -5.60 1.78
N ALA A 124 6.07 -5.15 2.37
CA ALA A 124 4.76 -5.21 1.73
C ALA A 124 4.66 -4.20 0.58
N ALA A 125 5.15 -2.97 0.77
CA ALA A 125 5.20 -1.96 -0.29
C ALA A 125 5.99 -2.47 -1.51
N ASP A 126 7.15 -3.09 -1.30
CA ASP A 126 7.98 -3.68 -2.35
C ASP A 126 7.26 -4.83 -3.07
N ALA A 127 6.59 -5.74 -2.34
CA ALA A 127 5.85 -6.85 -2.94
C ALA A 127 4.72 -6.37 -3.87
N TYR A 128 4.08 -5.27 -3.51
CA TYR A 128 3.06 -4.62 -4.35
C TYR A 128 3.65 -3.64 -5.36
N MET A 129 4.98 -3.43 -5.34
CA MET A 129 5.66 -2.42 -6.15
C MET A 129 4.99 -1.05 -6.00
N SER A 130 4.72 -0.64 -4.76
CA SER A 130 4.22 0.68 -4.43
C SER A 130 5.28 1.74 -4.81
N TRP A 131 4.84 2.83 -5.43
CA TRP A 131 5.75 3.90 -5.86
C TRP A 131 5.74 5.07 -4.89
N GLY A 132 5.00 4.95 -3.82
CA GLY A 132 4.88 5.97 -2.78
C GLY A 132 3.46 6.13 -2.26
N VAL A 133 3.32 7.04 -1.32
CA VAL A 133 2.09 7.27 -0.57
C VAL A 133 1.41 8.59 -0.97
N PRO A 134 0.05 8.64 -0.99
CA PRO A 134 -0.84 7.51 -0.72
C PRO A 134 -0.99 6.58 -1.93
N GLU A 135 -1.22 5.32 -1.67
CA GLU A 135 -1.64 4.36 -2.67
C GLU A 135 -2.74 3.45 -2.11
N THR A 136 -3.76 3.16 -2.92
CA THR A 136 -4.88 2.34 -2.50
C THR A 136 -5.09 1.18 -3.46
N ILE A 137 -5.33 0.00 -2.90
CA ILE A 137 -5.52 -1.25 -3.65
C ILE A 137 -6.72 -1.98 -3.09
N LEU A 138 -7.68 -2.35 -3.94
CA LEU A 138 -8.83 -3.15 -3.57
C LEU A 138 -8.61 -4.60 -4.00
N VAL A 139 -8.70 -5.50 -3.05
CA VAL A 139 -8.59 -6.94 -3.22
C VAL A 139 -9.97 -7.56 -3.01
N ASP A 140 -10.38 -8.45 -3.91
CA ASP A 140 -11.65 -9.15 -3.82
C ASP A 140 -11.63 -10.31 -2.80
N PRO A 141 -12.78 -10.96 -2.51
CA PRO A 141 -12.84 -12.10 -1.59
C PRO A 141 -11.99 -13.30 -2.00
N ASP A 142 -11.70 -13.46 -3.29
CA ASP A 142 -10.84 -14.53 -3.82
C ASP A 142 -9.35 -14.20 -3.74
N GLY A 143 -9.01 -12.96 -3.34
CA GLY A 143 -7.64 -12.48 -3.18
C GLY A 143 -7.02 -11.98 -4.48
N LEU A 144 -7.84 -11.54 -5.45
CA LEU A 144 -7.36 -10.88 -6.65
C LEU A 144 -7.44 -9.36 -6.50
N ILE A 145 -6.47 -8.66 -7.02
CA ILE A 145 -6.53 -7.20 -7.13
C ILE A 145 -7.60 -6.86 -8.17
N ILE A 146 -8.61 -6.06 -7.80
CA ILE A 146 -9.67 -5.62 -8.71
C ILE A 146 -9.59 -4.12 -9.03
N TRP A 147 -8.88 -3.36 -8.21
CA TRP A 147 -8.67 -1.93 -8.44
C TRP A 147 -7.40 -1.45 -7.74
N ARG A 148 -6.74 -0.45 -8.33
CA ARG A 148 -5.55 0.15 -7.79
C ARG A 148 -5.44 1.61 -8.20
N ARG A 149 -5.05 2.48 -7.27
CA ARG A 149 -4.82 3.90 -7.52
C ARG A 149 -3.61 4.40 -6.74
N ALA A 150 -2.65 4.98 -7.45
CA ALA A 150 -1.60 5.80 -6.87
C ALA A 150 -2.08 7.25 -6.74
N GLY A 151 -1.74 7.89 -5.64
CA GLY A 151 -2.22 9.22 -5.27
C GLY A 151 -3.55 9.21 -4.51
N PRO A 152 -4.04 10.40 -4.11
CA PRO A 152 -5.22 10.52 -3.27
C PRO A 152 -6.49 10.02 -3.93
N VAL A 153 -7.43 9.57 -3.09
CA VAL A 153 -8.78 9.16 -3.47
C VAL A 153 -9.76 10.13 -2.82
N ASP A 154 -10.79 10.52 -3.58
CA ASP A 154 -11.94 11.20 -2.98
C ASP A 154 -12.88 10.16 -2.36
N TRP A 155 -12.93 10.13 -1.02
CA TRP A 155 -13.72 9.18 -0.24
C TRP A 155 -15.14 9.65 0.04
N ASN A 156 -15.55 10.83 -0.47
CA ASN A 156 -16.87 11.40 -0.21
C ASN A 156 -17.90 11.02 -1.29
N GLY A 157 -17.54 10.24 -2.28
CA GLY A 157 -18.44 9.75 -3.35
C GLY A 157 -18.22 10.35 -4.68
#